data_23500d2ef47e9b23618468713804416f
#
_entry.id   23500d2ef47e9b23618468713804416f
#
_cell.length_a   1.000
_cell.length_b   1.000
_cell.length_c   1.000
_cell.angle_alpha   90.00
_cell.angle_beta   90.00
_cell.angle_gamma   90.00
#
_symmetry.space_group_name_H-M   'P 1'
#
loop_
_entity.id
_entity.type
_entity.pdbx_description
1 polymer ?
#
loop_
_entity_poly.entity_id
_entity_poly.type
_entity_poly.pdbx_seq_one_letter_code
_entity_poly.pdbx_strand_id
1 'polypeptide(L)'
;MVTREQLLLRGIHSKAIEHRVATGRLHPVHAGVYAVGRRELSRLGELMAAVLACGEGAVASHEAAAELWGIRPRGRFEVTVPPGRTRRRPGIVVHRAALAARHRTVRHGIPVTTPARTLVDLAPRLSREELERAVNEADRLDLVGPERLRRSLVGLKGVPGVAQVRTLLDRRYFVLTDSRLERLFVPIARAAGLPKPRTRQFVNGFRVDFYWPELGLVIETDSQRYHRTASQQDRDRRRDHAHGAAGLIPLRFTHSQVRWEPDYVASVLRRVASGRQ
;
A
#
# COMPACT_ATOMS: atom_id res chain seq x y z
N MET A 1 7.23 -24.50 9.24
CA MET A 1 5.85 -25.04 9.08
C MET A 1 5.87 -26.18 8.10
N VAL A 2 5.07 -27.22 8.34
CA VAL A 2 4.97 -28.41 7.48
C VAL A 2 3.54 -28.95 7.49
N THR A 3 3.07 -29.49 6.36
CA THR A 3 1.78 -30.17 6.30
C THR A 3 1.94 -31.68 6.54
N ARG A 4 0.86 -32.32 6.96
CA ARG A 4 0.81 -33.79 7.06
C ARG A 4 1.14 -34.45 5.73
N GLU A 5 0.65 -33.92 4.63
CA GLU A 5 0.92 -34.41 3.28
C GLU A 5 2.41 -34.33 2.94
N GLN A 6 3.06 -33.22 3.22
CA GLN A 6 4.51 -33.05 3.00
C GLN A 6 5.34 -34.02 3.83
N LEU A 7 4.90 -34.34 5.06
CA LEU A 7 5.56 -35.33 5.91
C LEU A 7 5.41 -36.73 5.33
N LEU A 8 4.21 -37.11 4.88
CA LEU A 8 3.93 -38.40 4.25
C LEU A 8 4.73 -38.57 2.95
N LEU A 9 4.78 -37.56 2.09
CA LEU A 9 5.58 -37.56 0.85
C LEU A 9 7.09 -37.74 1.11
N ARG A 10 7.56 -37.37 2.29
CA ARG A 10 8.95 -37.60 2.73
C ARG A 10 9.16 -38.92 3.48
N GLY A 11 8.20 -39.82 3.41
CA GLY A 11 8.30 -41.14 4.04
C GLY A 11 8.04 -41.18 5.54
N ILE A 12 7.54 -40.08 6.14
CA ILE A 12 7.20 -40.05 7.56
C ILE A 12 5.76 -40.54 7.74
N HIS A 13 5.63 -41.81 8.14
CA HIS A 13 4.31 -42.46 8.33
C HIS A 13 3.48 -41.82 9.47
N SER A 14 2.16 -42.07 9.42
CA SER A 14 1.18 -41.48 10.37
C SER A 14 1.56 -41.68 11.84
N LYS A 15 1.91 -42.94 12.23
CA LYS A 15 2.35 -43.22 13.60
C LYS A 15 3.60 -42.43 14.02
N ALA A 16 4.54 -42.19 13.09
CA ALA A 16 5.72 -41.40 13.36
C ALA A 16 5.39 -39.90 13.48
N ILE A 17 4.35 -39.41 12.81
CA ILE A 17 3.82 -38.04 13.00
C ILE A 17 3.19 -37.92 14.38
N GLU A 18 2.33 -38.85 14.76
CA GLU A 18 1.66 -38.89 16.08
C GLU A 18 2.69 -38.91 17.22
N HIS A 19 3.70 -39.76 17.11
CA HIS A 19 4.80 -39.83 18.09
C HIS A 19 5.53 -38.47 18.19
N ARG A 20 5.80 -37.78 17.07
CA ARG A 20 6.45 -36.46 17.09
C ARG A 20 5.56 -35.37 17.70
N VAL A 21 4.25 -35.50 17.55
CA VAL A 21 3.31 -34.60 18.23
C VAL A 21 3.31 -34.91 19.73
N ALA A 22 3.22 -36.15 20.14
CA ALA A 22 3.25 -36.54 21.55
C ALA A 22 4.55 -36.14 22.25
N THR A 23 5.69 -36.23 21.56
CA THR A 23 7.01 -35.84 22.09
C THR A 23 7.35 -34.35 21.92
N GLY A 24 6.42 -33.51 21.47
CA GLY A 24 6.62 -32.06 21.33
C GLY A 24 7.60 -31.64 20.23
N ARG A 25 7.94 -32.54 19.29
CA ARG A 25 8.75 -32.20 18.10
C ARG A 25 7.95 -31.56 16.98
N LEU A 26 6.63 -31.86 16.96
CA LEU A 26 5.65 -31.23 16.08
C LEU A 26 4.52 -30.68 16.92
N HIS A 27 4.14 -29.42 16.68
CA HIS A 27 3.04 -28.75 17.36
C HIS A 27 1.90 -28.49 16.38
N PRO A 28 0.69 -29.08 16.60
CA PRO A 28 -0.47 -28.81 15.77
C PRO A 28 -0.85 -27.33 15.82
N VAL A 29 -0.99 -26.70 14.63
CA VAL A 29 -1.44 -25.28 14.51
C VAL A 29 -2.82 -25.22 13.87
N HIS A 30 -3.01 -25.97 12.79
CA HIS A 30 -4.30 -26.22 12.16
C HIS A 30 -4.40 -27.71 11.83
N ALA A 31 -5.61 -28.19 11.50
CA ALA A 31 -5.78 -29.58 11.09
C ALA A 31 -4.85 -29.94 9.92
N GLY A 32 -3.89 -30.84 10.16
CA GLY A 32 -2.90 -31.27 9.19
C GLY A 32 -1.73 -30.28 8.95
N VAL A 33 -1.58 -29.26 9.77
CA VAL A 33 -0.47 -28.29 9.71
C VAL A 33 0.25 -28.23 11.05
N TYR A 34 1.56 -28.35 11.04
CA TYR A 34 2.39 -28.44 12.23
C TYR A 34 3.51 -27.40 12.21
N ALA A 35 3.79 -26.82 13.36
CA ALA A 35 5.04 -26.13 13.62
C ALA A 35 6.12 -27.15 14.01
N VAL A 36 7.35 -26.96 13.55
CA VAL A 36 8.50 -27.82 13.84
C VAL A 36 9.32 -27.19 14.94
N GLY A 37 9.57 -27.91 16.01
CA GLY A 37 10.49 -27.56 17.11
C GLY A 37 9.92 -26.52 18.09
N ARG A 38 9.27 -25.44 17.66
CA ARG A 38 8.73 -24.39 18.51
C ARG A 38 7.21 -24.34 18.45
N ARG A 39 6.58 -24.19 19.62
CA ARG A 39 5.12 -24.02 19.71
C ARG A 39 4.71 -22.59 19.34
N GLU A 40 5.50 -21.62 19.77
CA GLU A 40 5.24 -20.21 19.50
C GLU A 40 5.60 -19.84 18.07
N LEU A 41 4.67 -19.20 17.38
CA LEU A 41 4.83 -18.79 16.01
C LEU A 41 5.08 -17.28 15.92
N SER A 42 6.00 -16.90 15.05
CA SER A 42 6.02 -15.53 14.58
C SER A 42 4.78 -15.23 13.72
N ARG A 43 4.48 -13.97 13.51
CA ARG A 43 3.37 -13.56 12.64
C ARG A 43 3.47 -14.14 11.23
N LEU A 44 4.67 -14.20 10.66
CA LEU A 44 4.90 -14.86 9.37
C LEU A 44 4.63 -16.36 9.44
N GLY A 45 4.94 -17.00 10.56
CA GLY A 45 4.60 -18.40 10.81
C GLY A 45 3.10 -18.64 10.86
N GLU A 46 2.34 -17.76 11.52
CA GLU A 46 0.88 -17.80 11.57
C GLU A 46 0.26 -17.64 10.18
N LEU A 47 0.74 -16.67 9.38
CA LEU A 47 0.29 -16.44 8.01
C LEU A 47 0.59 -17.64 7.10
N MET A 48 1.80 -18.23 7.21
CA MET A 48 2.15 -19.45 6.50
C MET A 48 1.24 -20.62 6.91
N ALA A 49 0.97 -20.78 8.21
CA ALA A 49 0.08 -21.84 8.70
C ALA A 49 -1.34 -21.70 8.14
N ALA A 50 -1.86 -20.45 8.08
CA ALA A 50 -3.18 -20.18 7.52
C ALA A 50 -3.26 -20.57 6.02
N VAL A 51 -2.25 -20.23 5.23
CA VAL A 51 -2.19 -20.61 3.81
C VAL A 51 -2.10 -22.13 3.66
N LEU A 52 -1.19 -22.77 4.38
CA LEU A 52 -1.04 -24.24 4.33
C LEU A 52 -2.30 -24.99 4.77
N ALA A 53 -3.03 -24.48 5.76
CA ALA A 53 -4.28 -25.06 6.23
C ALA A 53 -5.38 -25.06 5.16
N CYS A 54 -5.34 -24.14 4.22
CA CYS A 54 -6.28 -24.05 3.11
C CYS A 54 -5.94 -24.97 1.94
N GLY A 55 -4.74 -25.57 1.94
CA GLY A 55 -4.32 -26.60 0.99
C GLY A 55 -3.67 -26.05 -0.27
N GLU A 56 -3.49 -26.94 -1.24
CA GLU A 56 -2.80 -26.62 -2.49
C GLU A 56 -3.49 -25.51 -3.28
N GLY A 57 -2.69 -24.62 -3.86
CA GLY A 57 -3.16 -23.46 -4.65
C GLY A 57 -3.68 -22.30 -3.80
N ALA A 58 -3.69 -22.45 -2.47
CA ALA A 58 -4.05 -21.35 -1.56
C ALA A 58 -2.98 -20.27 -1.53
N VAL A 59 -3.40 -19.00 -1.44
CA VAL A 59 -2.50 -17.84 -1.31
C VAL A 59 -3.05 -16.86 -0.28
N ALA A 60 -2.19 -16.23 0.49
CA ALA A 60 -2.56 -15.07 1.30
C ALA A 60 -3.12 -13.96 0.39
N SER A 61 -4.23 -13.33 0.81
CA SER A 61 -4.93 -12.32 0.00
C SER A 61 -5.52 -11.22 0.89
N HIS A 62 -6.08 -10.18 0.30
CA HIS A 62 -6.77 -9.09 1.01
C HIS A 62 -5.90 -8.52 2.14
N GLU A 63 -6.39 -8.51 3.40
CA GLU A 63 -5.68 -7.95 4.56
C GLU A 63 -4.37 -8.70 4.85
N ALA A 64 -4.37 -10.03 4.78
CA ALA A 64 -3.16 -10.83 5.01
C ALA A 64 -2.07 -10.54 3.96
N ALA A 65 -2.45 -10.37 2.70
CA ALA A 65 -1.50 -9.98 1.66
C ALA A 65 -1.02 -8.53 1.83
N ALA A 66 -1.90 -7.61 2.20
CA ALA A 66 -1.54 -6.22 2.44
C ALA A 66 -0.54 -6.08 3.60
N GLU A 67 -0.71 -6.88 4.65
CA GLU A 67 0.25 -6.98 5.77
C GLU A 67 1.60 -7.53 5.28
N LEU A 68 1.62 -8.63 4.53
CA LEU A 68 2.85 -9.22 3.97
C LEU A 68 3.62 -8.25 3.08
N TRP A 69 2.93 -7.39 2.35
CA TRP A 69 3.52 -6.36 1.52
C TRP A 69 3.93 -5.10 2.30
N GLY A 70 3.50 -4.95 3.56
CA GLY A 70 3.70 -3.74 4.34
C GLY A 70 2.80 -2.57 3.94
N ILE A 71 1.80 -2.80 3.07
CA ILE A 71 0.86 -1.78 2.60
C ILE A 71 -0.10 -1.35 3.72
N ARG A 72 -0.51 -2.27 4.58
CA ARG A 72 -1.39 -2.03 5.71
C ARG A 72 -0.87 -2.75 6.96
N PRO A 73 -1.25 -2.29 8.18
CA PRO A 73 -0.87 -2.96 9.41
C PRO A 73 -1.50 -4.36 9.52
N ARG A 74 -1.18 -5.06 10.59
CA ARG A 74 -1.69 -6.39 10.92
C ARG A 74 -3.21 -6.49 10.72
N GLY A 75 -3.61 -7.45 9.88
CA GLY A 75 -5.01 -7.73 9.52
C GLY A 75 -5.45 -9.14 9.89
N ARG A 76 -6.62 -9.52 9.38
CA ARG A 76 -7.16 -10.88 9.52
C ARG A 76 -6.40 -11.86 8.65
N PHE A 77 -6.44 -13.13 9.01
CA PHE A 77 -5.96 -14.21 8.14
C PHE A 77 -6.96 -14.40 6.99
N GLU A 78 -6.63 -13.88 5.84
CA GLU A 78 -7.44 -13.97 4.62
C GLU A 78 -6.69 -14.72 3.54
N VAL A 79 -7.32 -15.76 3.02
CA VAL A 79 -6.70 -16.68 2.05
C VAL A 79 -7.63 -16.86 0.87
N THR A 80 -7.12 -16.74 -0.34
CA THR A 80 -7.86 -17.10 -1.56
C THR A 80 -7.46 -18.49 -1.99
N VAL A 81 -8.48 -19.32 -2.26
CA VAL A 81 -8.33 -20.69 -2.75
C VAL A 81 -8.95 -20.85 -4.14
N PRO A 82 -8.52 -21.84 -4.94
CA PRO A 82 -9.18 -22.18 -6.20
C PRO A 82 -10.66 -22.53 -6.01
N PRO A 83 -11.52 -22.33 -7.03
CA PRO A 83 -12.90 -22.80 -7.01
C PRO A 83 -13.00 -24.31 -6.71
N GLY A 84 -14.10 -24.73 -6.08
CA GLY A 84 -14.32 -26.12 -5.72
C GLY A 84 -13.74 -26.57 -4.36
N ARG A 85 -12.89 -25.75 -3.73
CA ARG A 85 -12.39 -26.00 -2.38
C ARG A 85 -13.33 -25.43 -1.32
N THR A 86 -13.88 -26.27 -0.43
CA THR A 86 -14.96 -25.88 0.50
C THR A 86 -14.58 -25.89 1.98
N ARG A 87 -13.36 -26.23 2.33
CA ARG A 87 -12.97 -26.39 3.75
C ARG A 87 -12.99 -25.06 4.48
N ARG A 88 -13.89 -24.93 5.46
CA ARG A 88 -13.83 -23.83 6.44
C ARG A 88 -12.67 -24.08 7.40
N ARG A 89 -11.99 -23.02 7.83
CA ARG A 89 -10.92 -23.06 8.81
C ARG A 89 -11.21 -22.01 9.89
N PRO A 90 -11.33 -22.42 11.16
CA PRO A 90 -11.52 -21.46 12.25
C PRO A 90 -10.42 -20.39 12.22
N GLY A 91 -10.80 -19.12 12.38
CA GLY A 91 -9.88 -17.98 12.38
C GLY A 91 -9.35 -17.55 11.02
N ILE A 92 -9.72 -18.23 9.93
CA ILE A 92 -9.29 -17.88 8.56
C ILE A 92 -10.50 -17.53 7.72
N VAL A 93 -10.47 -16.36 7.10
CA VAL A 93 -11.45 -15.93 6.09
C VAL A 93 -11.03 -16.51 4.72
N VAL A 94 -11.86 -17.38 4.16
CA VAL A 94 -11.55 -18.05 2.89
C VAL A 94 -12.35 -17.43 1.76
N HIS A 95 -11.63 -16.90 0.78
CA HIS A 95 -12.17 -16.41 -0.49
C HIS A 95 -12.00 -17.47 -1.58
N ARG A 96 -12.94 -17.53 -2.53
CA ARG A 96 -12.89 -18.45 -3.67
C ARG A 96 -12.80 -17.66 -4.96
N ALA A 97 -11.68 -17.81 -5.65
CA ALA A 97 -11.47 -17.18 -6.95
C ALA A 97 -10.45 -17.95 -7.79
N ALA A 98 -10.67 -17.98 -9.08
CA ALA A 98 -9.64 -18.41 -10.03
C ALA A 98 -8.59 -17.30 -10.14
N LEU A 99 -7.37 -17.60 -9.71
CA LEU A 99 -6.23 -16.68 -9.80
C LEU A 99 -5.28 -17.14 -10.91
N ALA A 100 -5.15 -16.34 -11.96
CA ALA A 100 -4.13 -16.59 -12.97
C ALA A 100 -2.72 -16.51 -12.34
N ALA A 101 -1.75 -17.24 -12.89
CA ALA A 101 -0.38 -17.30 -12.38
C ALA A 101 0.24 -15.89 -12.20
N ARG A 102 -0.01 -14.95 -13.13
CA ARG A 102 0.47 -13.56 -13.07
C ARG A 102 -0.07 -12.73 -11.87
N HIS A 103 -1.08 -13.23 -11.15
CA HIS A 103 -1.67 -12.60 -9.96
C HIS A 103 -1.23 -13.23 -8.65
N ARG A 104 -0.34 -14.22 -8.73
CA ARG A 104 0.24 -14.95 -7.59
C ARG A 104 1.75 -14.80 -7.59
N THR A 105 2.32 -14.75 -6.40
CA THR A 105 3.77 -14.71 -6.19
C THR A 105 4.09 -15.27 -4.81
N VAL A 106 5.33 -15.11 -4.36
CA VAL A 106 5.79 -15.52 -3.04
C VAL A 106 6.44 -14.34 -2.35
N ARG A 107 6.13 -14.14 -1.08
CA ARG A 107 6.76 -13.16 -0.19
C ARG A 107 7.13 -13.81 1.12
N HIS A 108 8.37 -13.70 1.57
CA HIS A 108 8.89 -14.40 2.76
C HIS A 108 8.60 -15.92 2.75
N GLY A 109 8.66 -16.56 1.59
CA GLY A 109 8.32 -17.98 1.42
C GLY A 109 6.80 -18.27 1.42
N ILE A 110 5.92 -17.30 1.63
CA ILE A 110 4.47 -17.45 1.72
C ILE A 110 3.85 -17.14 0.35
N PRO A 111 3.06 -18.08 -0.24
CA PRO A 111 2.26 -17.79 -1.42
C PRO A 111 1.29 -16.64 -1.16
N VAL A 112 1.26 -15.63 -2.03
CA VAL A 112 0.53 -14.38 -1.82
C VAL A 112 0.04 -13.79 -3.14
N THR A 113 -1.05 -13.02 -3.11
CA THR A 113 -1.46 -12.21 -4.25
C THR A 113 -0.45 -11.10 -4.54
N THR A 114 -0.23 -10.78 -5.82
CA THR A 114 0.64 -9.66 -6.21
C THR A 114 0.13 -8.32 -5.62
N PRO A 115 0.98 -7.29 -5.44
CA PRO A 115 0.55 -6.01 -4.89
C PRO A 115 -0.65 -5.41 -5.62
N ALA A 116 -0.64 -5.43 -6.97
CA ALA A 116 -1.76 -4.93 -7.77
C ALA A 116 -3.06 -5.71 -7.51
N ARG A 117 -2.99 -7.03 -7.43
CA ARG A 117 -4.15 -7.87 -7.11
C ARG A 117 -4.63 -7.62 -5.69
N THR A 118 -3.73 -7.49 -4.73
CA THR A 118 -4.05 -7.19 -3.33
C THR A 118 -4.83 -5.88 -3.20
N LEU A 119 -4.41 -4.81 -3.88
CA LEU A 119 -5.11 -3.53 -3.88
C LEU A 119 -6.53 -3.63 -4.46
N VAL A 120 -6.70 -4.43 -5.52
CA VAL A 120 -8.03 -4.68 -6.12
C VAL A 120 -8.91 -5.48 -5.17
N ASP A 121 -8.38 -6.51 -4.51
CA ASP A 121 -9.13 -7.33 -3.55
C ASP A 121 -9.59 -6.52 -2.33
N LEU A 122 -8.81 -5.53 -1.90
CA LEU A 122 -9.14 -4.64 -0.78
C LEU A 122 -10.18 -3.57 -1.16
N ALA A 123 -10.18 -3.10 -2.40
CA ALA A 123 -10.94 -1.94 -2.84
C ALA A 123 -12.44 -1.96 -2.49
N PRO A 124 -13.18 -3.10 -2.57
CA PRO A 124 -14.60 -3.13 -2.21
C PRO A 124 -14.91 -2.86 -0.72
N ARG A 125 -13.90 -2.94 0.15
CA ARG A 125 -14.04 -2.84 1.61
C ARG A 125 -13.45 -1.57 2.18
N LEU A 126 -12.69 -0.84 1.39
CA LEU A 126 -12.02 0.39 1.79
C LEU A 126 -12.82 1.60 1.36
N SER A 127 -12.84 2.62 2.19
CA SER A 127 -13.23 3.96 1.75
C SER A 127 -12.28 4.44 0.65
N ARG A 128 -12.72 5.45 -0.12
CA ARG A 128 -11.86 6.06 -1.15
C ARG A 128 -10.51 6.53 -0.58
N GLU A 129 -10.55 7.17 0.59
CA GLU A 129 -9.34 7.68 1.27
C GLU A 129 -8.41 6.57 1.75
N GLU A 130 -8.97 5.46 2.26
CA GLU A 130 -8.18 4.31 2.67
C GLU A 130 -7.53 3.61 1.48
N LEU A 131 -8.26 3.49 0.37
CA LEU A 131 -7.73 2.91 -0.87
C LEU A 131 -6.63 3.80 -1.46
N GLU A 132 -6.82 5.12 -1.45
CA GLU A 132 -5.79 6.07 -1.88
C GLU A 132 -4.52 5.95 -1.03
N ARG A 133 -4.66 5.85 0.29
CA ARG A 133 -3.53 5.61 1.20
C ARG A 133 -2.81 4.30 0.89
N ALA A 134 -3.56 3.22 0.62
CA ALA A 134 -2.98 1.92 0.30
C ALA A 134 -2.21 1.95 -1.03
N VAL A 135 -2.73 2.65 -2.05
CA VAL A 135 -2.06 2.84 -3.35
C VAL A 135 -0.79 3.67 -3.19
N ASN A 136 -0.85 4.78 -2.45
CA ASN A 136 0.32 5.62 -2.20
C ASN A 136 1.40 4.87 -1.40
N GLU A 137 0.99 4.05 -0.42
CA GLU A 137 1.93 3.23 0.35
C GLU A 137 2.59 2.14 -0.51
N ALA A 138 1.84 1.49 -1.39
CA ALA A 138 2.38 0.50 -2.32
C ALA A 138 3.40 1.12 -3.30
N ASP A 139 3.18 2.35 -3.73
CA ASP A 139 4.14 3.09 -4.56
C ASP A 139 5.36 3.54 -3.75
N ARG A 140 5.18 4.06 -2.53
CA ARG A 140 6.27 4.44 -1.63
C ARG A 140 7.22 3.28 -1.33
N LEU A 141 6.68 2.07 -1.22
CA LEU A 141 7.42 0.83 -1.01
C LEU A 141 7.99 0.23 -2.30
N ASP A 142 7.85 0.92 -3.43
CA ASP A 142 8.30 0.47 -4.77
C ASP A 142 7.71 -0.89 -5.20
N LEU A 143 6.53 -1.23 -4.70
CA LEU A 143 5.85 -2.49 -5.01
C LEU A 143 5.08 -2.41 -6.33
N VAL A 144 4.26 -1.37 -6.49
CA VAL A 144 3.51 -1.07 -7.71
C VAL A 144 3.13 0.39 -7.76
N GLY A 145 3.63 1.10 -8.77
CA GLY A 145 3.23 2.48 -9.02
C GLY A 145 1.90 2.58 -9.78
N PRO A 146 1.27 3.78 -9.79
CA PRO A 146 -0.06 4.01 -10.38
C PRO A 146 -0.19 3.56 -11.83
N GLU A 147 0.83 3.79 -12.66
CA GLU A 147 0.81 3.41 -14.07
C GLU A 147 0.89 1.88 -14.28
N ARG A 148 1.70 1.19 -13.47
CA ARG A 148 1.74 -0.29 -13.48
C ARG A 148 0.42 -0.86 -12.97
N LEU A 149 -0.16 -0.23 -11.93
CA LEU A 149 -1.46 -0.63 -11.39
C LEU A 149 -2.56 -0.47 -12.45
N ARG A 150 -2.64 0.67 -13.15
CA ARG A 150 -3.58 0.87 -14.28
C ARG A 150 -3.47 -0.21 -15.34
N ARG A 151 -2.25 -0.52 -15.78
CA ARG A 151 -2.00 -1.60 -16.76
C ARG A 151 -2.47 -2.96 -16.25
N SER A 152 -2.25 -3.26 -14.97
CA SER A 152 -2.65 -4.51 -14.35
C SER A 152 -4.17 -4.71 -14.31
N LEU A 153 -4.96 -3.61 -14.27
CA LEU A 153 -6.43 -3.69 -14.25
C LEU A 153 -7.04 -4.28 -15.52
N VAL A 154 -6.34 -4.21 -16.65
CA VAL A 154 -6.79 -4.82 -17.93
C VAL A 154 -6.97 -6.33 -17.77
N GLY A 155 -6.03 -6.99 -17.10
CA GLY A 155 -6.07 -8.43 -16.83
C GLY A 155 -6.98 -8.86 -15.69
N LEU A 156 -7.65 -7.91 -15.02
CA LEU A 156 -8.54 -8.13 -13.88
C LEU A 156 -10.00 -7.74 -14.18
N LYS A 157 -10.37 -7.62 -15.47
CA LYS A 157 -11.73 -7.27 -15.87
C LYS A 157 -12.75 -8.22 -15.21
N GLY A 158 -13.81 -7.64 -14.62
CA GLY A 158 -14.85 -8.39 -13.92
C GLY A 158 -14.54 -8.77 -12.46
N VAL A 159 -13.31 -8.53 -11.97
CA VAL A 159 -13.00 -8.71 -10.56
C VAL A 159 -13.60 -7.56 -9.74
N PRO A 160 -14.32 -7.85 -8.63
CA PRO A 160 -14.76 -6.82 -7.70
C PRO A 160 -13.58 -5.94 -7.25
N GLY A 161 -13.82 -4.62 -7.15
CA GLY A 161 -12.76 -3.65 -6.80
C GLY A 161 -12.05 -3.00 -7.97
N VAL A 162 -12.09 -3.58 -9.17
CA VAL A 162 -11.46 -2.98 -10.37
C VAL A 162 -12.03 -1.62 -10.68
N ALA A 163 -13.36 -1.46 -10.58
CA ALA A 163 -14.03 -0.18 -10.85
C ALA A 163 -13.56 0.91 -9.88
N GLN A 164 -13.50 0.59 -8.57
CA GLN A 164 -13.06 1.52 -7.53
C GLN A 164 -11.61 1.95 -7.74
N VAL A 165 -10.69 0.99 -8.01
CA VAL A 165 -9.29 1.30 -8.28
C VAL A 165 -9.16 2.13 -9.56
N ARG A 166 -9.92 1.82 -10.62
CA ARG A 166 -9.91 2.58 -11.87
C ARG A 166 -10.38 4.03 -11.66
N THR A 167 -11.48 4.22 -10.93
CA THR A 167 -12.01 5.55 -10.60
C THR A 167 -11.01 6.34 -9.74
N LEU A 168 -10.38 5.68 -8.75
CA LEU A 168 -9.34 6.32 -7.95
C LEU A 168 -8.17 6.79 -8.83
N LEU A 169 -7.71 5.93 -9.74
CA LEU A 169 -6.57 6.19 -10.59
C LEU A 169 -6.91 7.05 -11.83
N ASP A 170 -8.08 7.64 -11.93
CA ASP A 170 -8.40 8.54 -13.05
C ASP A 170 -7.33 9.63 -13.14
N ARG A 171 -6.65 9.70 -14.29
CA ARG A 171 -5.53 10.62 -14.51
C ARG A 171 -5.89 12.09 -14.31
N ARG A 172 -7.16 12.43 -14.40
CA ARG A 172 -7.64 13.81 -14.20
C ARG A 172 -7.61 14.23 -12.73
N TYR A 173 -7.72 13.28 -11.80
CA TYR A 173 -7.94 13.59 -10.38
C TYR A 173 -6.93 12.94 -9.43
N PHE A 174 -6.31 11.84 -9.85
CA PHE A 174 -5.37 11.14 -8.98
C PHE A 174 -4.06 11.90 -8.85
N VAL A 175 -3.65 12.16 -7.61
CA VAL A 175 -2.37 12.77 -7.25
C VAL A 175 -1.61 11.80 -6.36
N LEU A 176 -0.39 11.48 -6.74
CA LEU A 176 0.50 10.67 -5.93
C LEU A 176 1.15 11.56 -4.86
N THR A 177 1.06 11.14 -3.60
CA THR A 177 1.62 11.88 -2.46
C THR A 177 2.52 11.00 -1.61
N ASP A 178 3.57 11.60 -1.03
CA ASP A 178 4.56 10.89 -0.22
C ASP A 178 4.21 10.89 1.27
N SER A 179 3.46 11.88 1.73
CA SER A 179 3.17 12.07 3.15
C SER A 179 1.68 12.25 3.45
N ARG A 180 1.33 12.11 4.74
CA ARG A 180 -0.01 12.44 5.21
C ARG A 180 -0.34 13.92 5.00
N LEU A 181 0.64 14.78 5.16
CA LEU A 181 0.47 16.23 5.00
C LEU A 181 0.15 16.59 3.55
N GLU A 182 0.89 16.01 2.62
CA GLU A 182 0.62 16.16 1.18
C GLU A 182 -0.81 15.71 0.83
N ARG A 183 -1.29 14.59 1.40
CA ARG A 183 -2.67 14.11 1.19
C ARG A 183 -3.74 15.07 1.73
N LEU A 184 -3.47 15.78 2.82
CA LEU A 184 -4.37 16.80 3.35
C LEU A 184 -4.37 18.06 2.48
N PHE A 185 -3.22 18.40 1.89
CA PHE A 185 -3.07 19.59 1.07
C PHE A 185 -3.80 19.50 -0.29
N VAL A 186 -3.79 18.34 -0.93
CA VAL A 186 -4.37 18.16 -2.28
C VAL A 186 -5.85 18.57 -2.37
N PRO A 187 -6.74 18.19 -1.43
CA PRO A 187 -8.13 18.66 -1.43
C PRO A 187 -8.24 20.19 -1.30
N ILE A 188 -7.38 20.82 -0.50
CA ILE A 188 -7.36 22.28 -0.31
C ILE A 188 -6.99 22.97 -1.62
N ALA A 189 -5.94 22.51 -2.29
CA ALA A 189 -5.52 23.05 -3.59
C ALA A 189 -6.64 22.92 -4.64
N ARG A 190 -7.33 21.78 -4.66
CA ARG A 190 -8.49 21.57 -5.55
C ARG A 190 -9.66 22.50 -5.23
N ALA A 191 -9.99 22.68 -3.96
CA ALA A 191 -11.03 23.60 -3.51
C ALA A 191 -10.67 25.07 -3.80
N ALA A 192 -9.37 25.39 -3.91
CA ALA A 192 -8.88 26.68 -4.36
C ALA A 192 -8.93 26.88 -5.89
N GLY A 193 -9.37 25.88 -6.65
CA GLY A 193 -9.48 25.95 -8.12
C GLY A 193 -8.21 25.61 -8.88
N LEU A 194 -7.16 25.12 -8.21
CA LEU A 194 -5.93 24.73 -8.90
C LEU A 194 -6.14 23.43 -9.70
N PRO A 195 -5.55 23.34 -10.91
CA PRO A 195 -5.55 22.11 -11.69
C PRO A 195 -4.75 21.02 -10.98
N LYS A 196 -4.68 19.84 -11.57
CA LYS A 196 -3.90 18.73 -11.01
C LYS A 196 -2.41 19.06 -10.99
N PRO A 197 -1.71 18.99 -9.84
CA PRO A 197 -0.27 19.23 -9.76
C PRO A 197 0.54 18.09 -10.40
N ARG A 198 1.75 18.40 -10.81
CA ARG A 198 2.82 17.43 -10.96
C ARG A 198 3.47 17.20 -9.60
N THR A 199 3.65 15.96 -9.21
CA THR A 199 4.29 15.59 -7.92
C THR A 199 5.60 14.87 -8.17
N ARG A 200 6.48 14.88 -7.17
CA ARG A 200 7.80 14.20 -7.22
C ARG A 200 8.68 14.69 -8.38
N GLN A 201 8.58 15.96 -8.74
CA GLN A 201 9.40 16.54 -9.79
C GLN A 201 10.68 17.14 -9.22
N PHE A 202 11.74 17.10 -10.01
CA PHE A 202 12.90 17.93 -9.79
C PHE A 202 12.71 19.24 -10.58
N VAL A 203 12.72 20.36 -9.87
CA VAL A 203 12.60 21.71 -10.45
C VAL A 203 13.81 22.51 -9.98
N ASN A 204 14.58 23.03 -10.92
CA ASN A 204 15.84 23.76 -10.67
C ASN A 204 16.81 23.00 -9.75
N GLY A 205 16.92 21.68 -9.93
CA GLY A 205 17.83 20.83 -9.13
C GLY A 205 17.29 20.40 -7.76
N PHE A 206 16.07 20.82 -7.39
CA PHE A 206 15.45 20.47 -6.11
C PHE A 206 14.20 19.64 -6.32
N ARG A 207 14.02 18.63 -5.48
CA ARG A 207 12.77 17.85 -5.44
C ARG A 207 11.71 18.66 -4.73
N VAL A 208 10.52 18.77 -5.35
CA VAL A 208 9.39 19.53 -4.84
C VAL A 208 8.17 18.62 -4.64
N ASP A 209 7.32 18.95 -3.66
CA ASP A 209 6.12 18.16 -3.37
C ASP A 209 5.07 18.36 -4.47
N PHE A 210 4.82 19.61 -4.85
CA PHE A 210 3.84 19.97 -5.88
C PHE A 210 4.37 21.02 -6.83
N TYR A 211 4.10 20.85 -8.11
CA TYR A 211 4.48 21.76 -9.18
C TYR A 211 3.35 21.99 -10.18
N TRP A 212 3.06 23.24 -10.46
CA TRP A 212 2.13 23.69 -11.50
C TRP A 212 2.91 24.53 -12.52
N PRO A 213 3.43 23.91 -13.60
CA PRO A 213 4.21 24.64 -14.62
C PRO A 213 3.45 25.81 -15.22
N GLU A 214 2.17 25.60 -15.50
CA GLU A 214 1.27 26.55 -16.14
C GLU A 214 1.05 27.82 -15.29
N LEU A 215 1.18 27.70 -13.97
CA LEU A 215 1.08 28.79 -13.01
C LEU A 215 2.44 29.29 -12.53
N GLY A 216 3.54 28.65 -12.94
CA GLY A 216 4.86 28.90 -12.38
C GLY A 216 4.91 28.72 -10.86
N LEU A 217 4.11 27.82 -10.30
CA LEU A 217 3.92 27.66 -8.85
C LEU A 217 4.57 26.38 -8.35
N VAL A 218 5.42 26.50 -7.35
CA VAL A 218 6.05 25.41 -6.62
C VAL A 218 5.59 25.43 -5.18
N ILE A 219 5.11 24.31 -4.65
CA ILE A 219 4.64 24.23 -3.28
C ILE A 219 5.34 23.08 -2.54
N GLU A 220 5.73 23.37 -1.33
CA GLU A 220 6.24 22.41 -0.36
C GLU A 220 5.37 22.40 0.91
N THR A 221 5.07 21.20 1.39
CA THR A 221 4.36 20.99 2.64
C THR A 221 5.33 20.50 3.70
N ASP A 222 5.62 21.36 4.66
CA ASP A 222 6.63 21.07 5.68
C ASP A 222 6.03 20.24 6.82
N SER A 223 6.45 18.97 6.91
CA SER A 223 6.04 18.06 7.97
C SER A 223 6.88 18.16 9.25
N GLN A 224 8.02 18.85 9.19
CA GLN A 224 8.93 18.92 10.34
C GLN A 224 8.57 20.05 11.30
N ARG A 225 8.12 19.64 12.48
CA ARG A 225 8.02 20.52 13.65
C ARG A 225 9.41 20.72 14.26
N TYR A 226 9.79 22.01 14.43
CA TYR A 226 10.82 22.49 15.38
C TYR A 226 12.20 21.77 15.38
N HIS A 227 13.22 22.47 15.02
CA HIS A 227 14.67 22.27 15.03
C HIS A 227 15.30 22.13 13.65
N ARG A 228 15.14 23.15 12.81
CA ARG A 228 16.01 23.28 11.63
C ARG A 228 17.38 23.76 12.07
N THR A 229 18.42 23.04 11.70
CA THR A 229 19.80 23.49 11.84
C THR A 229 20.05 24.68 10.90
N ALA A 230 21.03 25.54 11.22
CA ALA A 230 21.40 26.67 10.35
C ALA A 230 21.69 26.21 8.91
N SER A 231 22.34 25.06 8.74
CA SER A 231 22.62 24.48 7.42
C SER A 231 21.35 24.05 6.64
N GLN A 232 20.32 23.61 7.33
CA GLN A 232 19.02 23.29 6.71
C GLN A 232 18.30 24.56 6.27
N GLN A 233 18.33 25.62 7.11
CA GLN A 233 17.76 26.92 6.76
C GLN A 233 18.44 27.54 5.54
N ASP A 234 19.77 27.45 5.44
CA ASP A 234 20.51 27.94 4.28
C ASP A 234 20.19 27.16 3.01
N ARG A 235 20.04 25.84 3.10
CA ARG A 235 19.63 25.02 1.96
C ARG A 235 18.22 25.39 1.48
N ASP A 236 17.30 25.62 2.40
CA ASP A 236 15.94 26.02 2.10
C ASP A 236 15.90 27.39 1.42
N ARG A 237 16.68 28.38 1.92
CA ARG A 237 16.82 29.70 1.26
C ARG A 237 17.40 29.61 -0.13
N ARG A 238 18.49 28.81 -0.33
CA ARG A 238 19.07 28.60 -1.66
C ARG A 238 18.08 28.02 -2.64
N ARG A 239 17.22 27.11 -2.19
CA ARG A 239 16.17 26.53 -3.01
C ARG A 239 15.13 27.57 -3.40
N ASP A 240 14.65 28.35 -2.43
CA ASP A 240 13.68 29.42 -2.70
C ASP A 240 14.27 30.49 -3.65
N HIS A 241 15.54 30.85 -3.48
CA HIS A 241 16.24 31.73 -4.41
C HIS A 241 16.35 31.15 -5.82
N ALA A 242 16.66 29.85 -5.95
CA ALA A 242 16.75 29.19 -7.26
C ALA A 242 15.39 29.17 -7.97
N HIS A 243 14.30 28.90 -7.24
CA HIS A 243 12.96 28.96 -7.80
C HIS A 243 12.56 30.39 -8.19
N GLY A 244 12.80 31.37 -7.32
CA GLY A 244 12.52 32.79 -7.59
C GLY A 244 13.30 33.32 -8.80
N ALA A 245 14.60 33.01 -8.89
CA ALA A 245 15.45 33.40 -10.02
C ALA A 245 14.99 32.81 -11.37
N ALA A 246 14.32 31.64 -11.31
CA ALA A 246 13.70 31.01 -12.48
C ALA A 246 12.27 31.53 -12.77
N GLY A 247 11.83 32.60 -12.10
CA GLY A 247 10.49 33.17 -12.28
C GLY A 247 9.34 32.35 -11.68
N LEU A 248 9.67 31.38 -10.83
CA LEU A 248 8.67 30.56 -10.13
C LEU A 248 8.28 31.22 -8.81
N ILE A 249 7.08 30.91 -8.33
CA ILE A 249 6.58 31.31 -7.01
C ILE A 249 6.73 30.12 -6.05
N PRO A 250 7.74 30.14 -5.16
CA PRO A 250 7.86 29.09 -4.14
C PRO A 250 6.95 29.45 -2.96
N LEU A 251 6.05 28.55 -2.60
CA LEU A 251 5.24 28.66 -1.38
C LEU A 251 5.53 27.46 -0.47
N ARG A 252 5.50 27.72 0.83
CA ARG A 252 5.62 26.68 1.85
C ARG A 252 4.46 26.77 2.83
N PHE A 253 3.85 25.63 3.10
CA PHE A 253 2.80 25.52 4.09
C PHE A 253 3.23 24.54 5.19
N THR A 254 3.11 25.00 6.43
CA THR A 254 3.41 24.18 7.60
C THR A 254 2.30 23.16 7.86
N HIS A 255 2.63 22.12 8.65
CA HIS A 255 1.63 21.15 9.12
C HIS A 255 0.43 21.83 9.81
N SER A 256 0.68 22.86 10.62
CA SER A 256 -0.36 23.60 11.34
C SER A 256 -1.33 24.28 10.36
N GLN A 257 -0.81 24.99 9.37
CA GLN A 257 -1.61 25.68 8.36
C GLN A 257 -2.45 24.70 7.53
N VAL A 258 -1.85 23.63 7.02
CA VAL A 258 -2.60 22.62 6.23
C VAL A 258 -3.66 21.92 7.06
N ARG A 259 -3.36 21.66 8.34
CA ARG A 259 -4.25 20.88 9.22
C ARG A 259 -5.35 21.70 9.86
N TRP A 260 -5.05 22.92 10.29
CA TRP A 260 -5.92 23.69 11.16
C TRP A 260 -6.42 25.00 10.54
N GLU A 261 -5.79 25.41 9.42
CA GLU A 261 -6.11 26.68 8.73
C GLU A 261 -6.32 26.44 7.22
N PRO A 262 -7.12 25.42 6.79
CA PRO A 262 -7.27 25.07 5.38
C PRO A 262 -7.83 26.23 4.55
N ASP A 263 -8.70 27.06 5.13
CA ASP A 263 -9.27 28.23 4.45
C ASP A 263 -8.24 29.31 4.17
N TYR A 264 -7.29 29.52 5.09
CA TYR A 264 -6.14 30.40 4.87
C TYR A 264 -5.29 29.90 3.70
N VAL A 265 -4.93 28.60 3.71
CA VAL A 265 -4.16 27.98 2.62
C VAL A 265 -4.88 28.15 1.29
N ALA A 266 -6.17 27.83 1.23
CA ALA A 266 -6.99 27.98 0.03
C ALA A 266 -7.06 29.45 -0.44
N SER A 267 -7.13 30.42 0.47
CA SER A 267 -7.17 31.85 0.13
C SER A 267 -5.87 32.32 -0.51
N VAL A 268 -4.72 31.86 0.01
CA VAL A 268 -3.40 32.16 -0.57
C VAL A 268 -3.28 31.56 -1.97
N LEU A 269 -3.67 30.30 -2.12
CA LEU A 269 -3.61 29.60 -3.42
C LEU A 269 -4.48 30.29 -4.48
N ARG A 270 -5.70 30.70 -4.13
CA ARG A 270 -6.60 31.43 -5.04
C ARG A 270 -5.99 32.75 -5.51
N ARG A 271 -5.41 33.55 -4.61
CA ARG A 271 -4.76 34.82 -4.95
C ARG A 271 -3.59 34.63 -5.93
N VAL A 272 -2.78 33.61 -5.70
CA VAL A 272 -1.66 33.30 -6.60
C VAL A 272 -2.15 32.82 -7.97
N ALA A 273 -3.17 31.97 -8.00
CA ALA A 273 -3.77 31.49 -9.25
C ALA A 273 -4.42 32.62 -10.06
N SER A 274 -5.14 33.55 -9.40
CA SER A 274 -5.81 34.69 -10.06
C SER A 274 -4.83 35.74 -10.59
N GLY A 275 -3.67 35.89 -10.00
CA GLY A 275 -2.65 36.88 -10.42
C GLY A 275 -1.85 36.45 -11.67
N ARG A 276 -2.12 35.25 -12.23
CA ARG A 276 -1.43 34.69 -13.40
C ARG A 276 -2.38 34.25 -14.53
N GLN A 277 -3.66 34.56 -14.45
CA GLN A 277 -4.62 34.51 -15.55
C GLN A 277 -4.64 35.88 -16.25
#